data_cd0b574f4392b3ed593a34b01980095b
#
_entry.id   cd0b574f4392b3ed593a34b01980095b
#
_cell.length_a   1.000
_cell.length_b   1.000
_cell.length_c   1.000
_cell.angle_alpha   90.00
_cell.angle_beta   90.00
_cell.angle_gamma   90.00
#
_symmetry.space_group_name_H-M   'P 1'
#
loop_
_entity.id
_entity.type
_entity.pdbx_description
1 polymer ?
#
loop_
_entity_poly.entity_id
_entity_poly.type
_entity_poly.pdbx_seq_one_letter_code
_entity_poly.pdbx_strand_id
1 'polypeptide(L)'
;MHTLFLLNPTAGKTDCTQQLPQQINAAAARAGLAPEEYTIRITTHAGHARELARAAAAGAQQAGEPLRIFTAGGDGTFNEALTGAYGFAGTAVGCLPYGSGNDFLRTFGTREEFLDLDAQLAGGAVPIDLMQTNLGLSATICAAGLDAQVAYGIPKFRRIPLCGGEVSYLLSIVEQLCGHIGRRVEYTIDGETFAVDCLMCAICNGRTYGGGFCAGPEAQPDDSWLDVFIVRKVGRLTIAKLLSMYKNGRHFQNGQLVEAAKPYFIYRRAKAVTLRAADGRGPIIATADGECAPCEQVRVEVQPLAGRVWLPKAAYHRFVEQKTAASAE
;
A
#
# COMPACT_ATOMS: atom_id res chain seq x y z
N MET A 1 27.24 4.15 -4.16
CA MET A 1 25.84 3.67 -3.95
C MET A 1 25.32 3.16 -5.29
N HIS A 2 24.95 1.90 -5.36
CA HIS A 2 24.39 1.32 -6.60
C HIS A 2 22.89 1.59 -6.74
N THR A 3 22.40 1.69 -7.98
CA THR A 3 20.98 1.90 -8.30
C THR A 3 20.44 0.75 -9.16
N LEU A 4 19.40 0.08 -8.69
CA LEU A 4 18.71 -0.96 -9.46
C LEU A 4 17.32 -0.46 -9.91
N PHE A 5 17.07 -0.50 -11.21
CA PHE A 5 15.74 -0.24 -11.77
C PHE A 5 15.07 -1.57 -12.13
N LEU A 6 13.91 -1.84 -11.54
CA LEU A 6 13.08 -3.02 -11.81
C LEU A 6 11.87 -2.60 -12.62
N LEU A 7 11.77 -3.03 -13.87
CA LEU A 7 10.71 -2.65 -14.79
C LEU A 7 9.73 -3.81 -14.96
N ASN A 8 8.46 -3.55 -14.68
CA ASN A 8 7.39 -4.52 -14.91
C ASN A 8 6.67 -4.22 -16.24
N PRO A 9 6.85 -5.04 -17.28
CA PRO A 9 6.28 -4.80 -18.63
C PRO A 9 4.75 -4.89 -18.65
N THR A 10 4.15 -5.56 -17.66
CA THR A 10 2.69 -5.79 -17.60
C THR A 10 1.96 -4.80 -16.71
N ALA A 11 2.68 -3.82 -16.14
CA ALA A 11 2.08 -2.81 -15.28
C ALA A 11 1.39 -1.71 -16.08
N GLY A 12 0.14 -1.39 -15.72
CA GLY A 12 -0.60 -0.30 -16.34
C GLY A 12 -1.14 -0.60 -17.75
N LYS A 13 -1.29 0.45 -18.55
CA LYS A 13 -1.87 0.38 -19.89
C LYS A 13 -0.81 0.28 -21.01
N THR A 14 0.41 0.68 -20.73
CA THR A 14 1.53 0.74 -21.68
C THR A 14 2.74 0.04 -21.11
N ASP A 15 3.44 -0.73 -21.95
CA ASP A 15 4.68 -1.36 -21.57
C ASP A 15 5.78 -0.30 -21.36
N CYS A 16 6.17 -0.09 -20.10
CA CYS A 16 7.19 0.89 -19.73
C CYS A 16 8.59 0.51 -20.24
N THR A 17 8.84 -0.75 -20.58
CA THR A 17 10.17 -1.22 -20.99
C THR A 17 10.61 -0.70 -22.35
N GLN A 18 9.69 -0.15 -23.15
CA GLN A 18 10.00 0.36 -24.48
C GLN A 18 10.72 1.71 -24.47
N GLN A 19 10.36 2.60 -23.54
CA GLN A 19 10.90 3.97 -23.51
C GLN A 19 11.67 4.30 -22.22
N LEU A 20 11.27 3.71 -21.11
CA LEU A 20 11.84 4.03 -19.79
C LEU A 20 13.35 3.76 -19.68
N PRO A 21 13.93 2.69 -20.30
CA PRO A 21 15.38 2.49 -20.25
C PRO A 21 16.17 3.65 -20.85
N GLN A 22 15.70 4.24 -21.96
CA GLN A 22 16.34 5.42 -22.57
C GLN A 22 16.22 6.65 -21.66
N GLN A 23 15.06 6.84 -21.03
CA GLN A 23 14.83 7.94 -20.09
C GLN A 23 15.71 7.79 -18.85
N ILE A 24 15.86 6.57 -18.32
CA ILE A 24 16.75 6.25 -17.19
C ILE A 24 18.20 6.58 -17.56
N ASN A 25 18.69 6.12 -18.72
CA ASN A 25 20.06 6.41 -19.16
C ASN A 25 20.32 7.92 -19.28
N ALA A 26 19.35 8.65 -19.84
CA ALA A 26 19.46 10.11 -19.96
C ALA A 26 19.45 10.82 -18.59
N ALA A 27 18.62 10.40 -17.66
CA ALA A 27 18.57 10.97 -16.30
C ALA A 27 19.83 10.59 -15.51
N ALA A 28 20.31 9.35 -15.61
CA ALA A 28 21.57 8.91 -14.99
C ALA A 28 22.76 9.75 -15.47
N ALA A 29 22.85 10.00 -16.78
CA ALA A 29 23.89 10.86 -17.34
C ALA A 29 23.81 12.30 -16.80
N ARG A 30 22.60 12.90 -16.70
CA ARG A 30 22.41 14.23 -16.09
C ARG A 30 22.79 14.25 -14.60
N ALA A 31 22.52 13.16 -13.89
CA ALA A 31 22.90 13.01 -12.48
C ALA A 31 24.38 12.67 -12.28
N GLY A 32 25.17 12.50 -13.34
CA GLY A 32 26.59 12.15 -13.27
C GLY A 32 26.88 10.70 -12.84
N LEU A 33 25.90 9.78 -13.00
CA LEU A 33 26.08 8.37 -12.69
C LEU A 33 26.84 7.66 -13.81
N ALA A 34 27.89 6.94 -13.46
CA ALA A 34 28.60 6.09 -14.40
C ALA A 34 27.76 4.84 -14.76
N PRO A 35 27.95 4.23 -15.95
CA PRO A 35 27.17 3.07 -16.37
C PRO A 35 27.20 1.86 -15.42
N GLU A 36 28.30 1.71 -14.67
CA GLU A 36 28.48 0.67 -13.66
C GLU A 36 27.77 0.94 -12.34
N GLU A 37 27.30 2.17 -12.11
CA GLU A 37 26.63 2.55 -10.86
C GLU A 37 25.12 2.28 -10.90
N TYR A 38 24.57 1.86 -12.04
CA TYR A 38 23.18 1.46 -12.11
C TYR A 38 22.96 0.23 -12.99
N THR A 39 21.83 -0.44 -12.75
CA THR A 39 21.41 -1.62 -13.50
C THR A 39 19.92 -1.56 -13.77
N ILE A 40 19.51 -1.94 -15.00
CA ILE A 40 18.11 -2.06 -15.37
C ILE A 40 17.79 -3.55 -15.52
N ARG A 41 16.72 -4.03 -14.86
CA ARG A 41 16.19 -5.39 -14.94
C ARG A 41 14.71 -5.37 -15.25
N ILE A 42 14.28 -6.27 -16.13
CA ILE A 42 12.87 -6.46 -16.47
C ILE A 42 12.35 -7.67 -15.71
N THR A 43 11.20 -7.53 -15.06
CA THR A 43 10.54 -8.66 -14.38
C THR A 43 9.83 -9.54 -15.41
N THR A 44 9.80 -10.85 -15.17
CA THR A 44 9.27 -11.83 -16.12
C THR A 44 8.07 -12.62 -15.57
N HIS A 45 7.85 -12.59 -14.26
CA HIS A 45 6.75 -13.29 -13.58
C HIS A 45 6.42 -12.63 -12.23
N ALA A 46 5.30 -12.99 -11.65
CA ALA A 46 4.93 -12.57 -10.29
C ALA A 46 5.97 -13.08 -9.27
N GLY A 47 6.38 -12.22 -8.34
CA GLY A 47 7.43 -12.50 -7.36
C GLY A 47 8.85 -12.18 -7.84
N HIS A 48 9.08 -11.96 -9.15
CA HIS A 48 10.42 -11.73 -9.68
C HIS A 48 11.06 -10.42 -9.16
N ALA A 49 10.27 -9.37 -8.94
CA ALA A 49 10.78 -8.13 -8.34
C ALA A 49 11.32 -8.38 -6.91
N ARG A 50 10.65 -9.24 -6.13
CA ARG A 50 11.12 -9.65 -4.80
C ARG A 50 12.43 -10.42 -4.86
N GLU A 51 12.55 -11.38 -5.80
CA GLU A 51 13.76 -12.17 -5.97
C GLU A 51 14.96 -11.30 -6.36
N LEU A 52 14.78 -10.43 -7.35
CA LEU A 52 15.82 -9.51 -7.82
C LEU A 52 16.22 -8.50 -6.73
N ALA A 53 15.24 -7.93 -6.02
CA ALA A 53 15.50 -7.00 -4.92
C ALA A 53 16.28 -7.67 -3.80
N ARG A 54 15.90 -8.89 -3.40
CA ARG A 54 16.60 -9.66 -2.36
C ARG A 54 18.04 -9.99 -2.75
N ALA A 55 18.25 -10.46 -3.98
CA ALA A 55 19.58 -10.78 -4.47
C ALA A 55 20.50 -9.55 -4.51
N ALA A 56 19.97 -8.41 -5.01
CA ALA A 56 20.71 -7.16 -5.06
C ALA A 56 21.02 -6.62 -3.66
N ALA A 57 20.05 -6.65 -2.75
CA ALA A 57 20.24 -6.20 -1.37
C ALA A 57 21.26 -7.04 -0.60
N ALA A 58 21.24 -8.36 -0.78
CA ALA A 58 22.23 -9.26 -0.19
C ALA A 58 23.64 -8.99 -0.73
N GLY A 59 23.79 -8.79 -2.05
CA GLY A 59 25.07 -8.45 -2.67
C GLY A 59 25.60 -7.09 -2.18
N ALA A 60 24.76 -6.09 -2.11
CA ALA A 60 25.12 -4.75 -1.60
C ALA A 60 25.55 -4.81 -0.13
N GLN A 61 24.85 -5.57 0.71
CA GLN A 61 25.20 -5.76 2.11
C GLN A 61 26.57 -6.45 2.24
N GLN A 62 26.86 -7.48 1.43
CA GLN A 62 28.18 -8.16 1.42
C GLN A 62 29.30 -7.21 0.99
N ALA A 63 29.03 -6.33 0.04
CA ALA A 63 29.98 -5.31 -0.41
C ALA A 63 30.12 -4.13 0.56
N GLY A 64 29.26 -4.02 1.58
CA GLY A 64 29.22 -2.86 2.47
C GLY A 64 28.75 -1.58 1.79
N GLU A 65 28.01 -1.69 0.68
CA GLU A 65 27.55 -0.56 -0.12
C GLU A 65 26.04 -0.31 0.03
N PRO A 66 25.60 0.96 0.07
CA PRO A 66 24.18 1.26 0.04
C PRO A 66 23.59 0.99 -1.35
N LEU A 67 22.31 0.53 -1.35
CA LEU A 67 21.55 0.23 -2.54
C LEU A 67 20.24 1.02 -2.56
N ARG A 68 19.91 1.60 -3.70
CA ARG A 68 18.55 2.07 -3.98
C ARG A 68 17.92 1.26 -5.11
N ILE A 69 16.67 0.91 -4.94
CA ILE A 69 15.88 0.14 -5.91
C ILE A 69 14.70 0.98 -6.33
N PHE A 70 14.54 1.22 -7.65
CA PHE A 70 13.35 1.85 -8.20
C PHE A 70 12.50 0.80 -8.92
N THR A 71 11.23 0.73 -8.57
CA THR A 71 10.26 -0.16 -9.21
C THR A 71 9.38 0.61 -10.19
N ALA A 72 9.51 0.37 -11.48
CA ALA A 72 8.58 0.86 -12.49
C ALA A 72 7.42 -0.14 -12.61
N GLY A 73 6.34 0.13 -11.91
CA GLY A 73 5.21 -0.79 -11.79
C GLY A 73 4.04 -0.21 -11.02
N GLY A 74 3.17 -1.06 -10.50
CA GLY A 74 2.11 -0.73 -9.56
C GLY A 74 2.49 -1.09 -8.12
N ASP A 75 1.50 -0.99 -7.22
CA ASP A 75 1.67 -1.28 -5.79
C ASP A 75 2.22 -2.69 -5.53
N GLY A 76 1.78 -3.70 -6.30
CA GLY A 76 2.29 -5.07 -6.19
C GLY A 76 3.79 -5.17 -6.49
N THR A 77 4.28 -4.54 -7.57
CA THR A 77 5.71 -4.56 -7.90
C THR A 77 6.55 -3.85 -6.83
N PHE A 78 6.02 -2.75 -6.29
CA PHE A 78 6.65 -2.03 -5.19
C PHE A 78 6.70 -2.88 -3.92
N ASN A 79 5.58 -3.52 -3.54
CA ASN A 79 5.51 -4.39 -2.36
C ASN A 79 6.42 -5.60 -2.48
N GLU A 80 6.50 -6.24 -3.66
CA GLU A 80 7.45 -7.33 -3.94
C GLU A 80 8.90 -6.89 -3.67
N ALA A 81 9.31 -5.73 -4.21
CA ALA A 81 10.67 -5.23 -4.03
C ALA A 81 10.95 -4.84 -2.57
N LEU A 82 9.99 -4.21 -1.90
CA LEU A 82 10.09 -3.85 -0.49
C LEU A 82 10.21 -5.09 0.40
N THR A 83 9.42 -6.13 0.12
CA THR A 83 9.52 -7.44 0.79
C THR A 83 10.87 -8.11 0.53
N GLY A 84 11.41 -8.00 -0.69
CA GLY A 84 12.75 -8.51 -1.03
C GLY A 84 13.87 -7.77 -0.28
N ALA A 85 13.72 -6.46 -0.12
CA ALA A 85 14.67 -5.60 0.58
C ALA A 85 14.55 -5.65 2.12
N TYR A 86 13.50 -6.27 2.64
CA TYR A 86 13.25 -6.35 4.08
C TYR A 86 14.40 -7.07 4.81
N GLY A 87 14.85 -6.45 5.89
CA GLY A 87 16.01 -6.93 6.69
C GLY A 87 17.38 -6.46 6.20
N PHE A 88 17.45 -5.71 5.10
CA PHE A 88 18.69 -5.15 4.56
C PHE A 88 18.75 -3.63 4.81
N ALA A 89 19.32 -3.23 5.94
CA ALA A 89 19.29 -1.84 6.42
C ALA A 89 19.92 -0.80 5.45
N GLY A 90 20.85 -1.21 4.60
CA GLY A 90 21.49 -0.37 3.59
C GLY A 90 20.67 -0.19 2.29
N THR A 91 19.48 -0.82 2.18
CA THR A 91 18.67 -0.81 0.97
C THR A 91 17.41 0.04 1.15
N ALA A 92 17.13 0.92 0.17
CA ALA A 92 15.90 1.70 0.12
C ALA A 92 15.15 1.46 -1.20
N VAL A 93 13.82 1.40 -1.16
CA VAL A 93 12.97 1.13 -2.31
C VAL A 93 12.13 2.36 -2.66
N GLY A 94 12.24 2.83 -3.89
CA GLY A 94 11.40 3.88 -4.48
C GLY A 94 10.45 3.32 -5.54
N CYS A 95 9.40 4.08 -5.86
CA CYS A 95 8.45 3.70 -6.90
C CYS A 95 8.42 4.72 -8.04
N LEU A 96 8.32 4.19 -9.26
CA LEU A 96 7.95 4.92 -10.47
C LEU A 96 6.54 4.43 -10.86
N PRO A 97 5.50 5.28 -10.77
CA PRO A 97 4.10 4.86 -10.79
C PRO A 97 3.58 4.56 -12.21
N TYR A 98 3.92 3.41 -12.74
CA TYR A 98 3.42 2.91 -14.02
C TYR A 98 2.16 2.03 -13.89
N GLY A 99 1.79 1.63 -12.67
CA GLY A 99 0.56 0.89 -12.40
C GLY A 99 -0.71 1.74 -12.41
N SER A 100 -1.86 1.10 -12.23
CA SER A 100 -3.17 1.76 -12.21
C SER A 100 -3.56 2.36 -10.84
N GLY A 101 -3.11 1.77 -9.74
CA GLY A 101 -3.40 2.22 -8.36
C GLY A 101 -2.37 3.23 -7.88
N ASN A 102 -1.19 2.75 -7.59
CA ASN A 102 -0.04 3.49 -7.03
C ASN A 102 -0.46 4.27 -5.77
N ASP A 103 -1.05 3.55 -4.83
CA ASP A 103 -1.63 4.14 -3.62
C ASP A 103 -0.56 4.54 -2.60
N PHE A 104 0.56 3.78 -2.52
CA PHE A 104 1.66 4.05 -1.61
C PHE A 104 2.18 5.49 -1.72
N LEU A 105 2.45 5.97 -2.94
CA LEU A 105 3.03 7.30 -3.15
C LEU A 105 2.14 8.44 -2.66
N ARG A 106 0.80 8.25 -2.63
CA ARG A 106 -0.16 9.28 -2.24
C ARG A 106 -0.03 9.71 -0.78
N THR A 107 0.64 8.89 0.03
CA THR A 107 1.01 9.26 1.41
C THR A 107 2.08 10.34 1.43
N PHE A 108 2.95 10.41 0.41
CA PHE A 108 4.14 11.26 0.38
C PHE A 108 4.08 12.40 -0.63
N GLY A 109 3.32 12.22 -1.74
CA GLY A 109 3.29 13.22 -2.80
C GLY A 109 2.37 12.87 -3.97
N THR A 110 2.64 13.48 -5.11
CA THR A 110 1.86 13.31 -6.33
C THR A 110 2.51 12.33 -7.30
N ARG A 111 1.69 11.82 -8.25
CA ARG A 111 2.18 10.93 -9.30
C ARG A 111 3.27 11.58 -10.16
N GLU A 112 3.13 12.86 -10.46
CA GLU A 112 4.03 13.64 -11.29
C GLU A 112 5.41 13.76 -10.64
N GLU A 113 5.46 14.04 -9.33
CA GLU A 113 6.71 14.08 -8.56
C GLU A 113 7.46 12.74 -8.61
N PHE A 114 6.72 11.63 -8.52
CA PHE A 114 7.31 10.29 -8.52
C PHE A 114 7.70 9.78 -9.92
N LEU A 115 7.15 10.35 -10.99
CA LEU A 115 7.57 10.08 -12.38
C LEU A 115 8.81 10.87 -12.81
N ASP A 116 9.16 11.93 -12.10
CA ASP A 116 10.35 12.73 -12.40
C ASP A 116 11.63 11.99 -11.98
N LEU A 117 12.32 11.43 -12.96
CA LEU A 117 13.56 10.67 -12.74
C LEU A 117 14.69 11.50 -12.13
N ASP A 118 14.80 12.80 -12.51
CA ASP A 118 15.82 13.68 -11.95
C ASP A 118 15.54 13.97 -10.48
N ALA A 119 14.25 14.20 -10.12
CA ALA A 119 13.83 14.35 -8.73
C ALA A 119 14.02 13.05 -7.93
N GLN A 120 13.77 11.89 -8.54
CA GLN A 120 14.02 10.59 -7.91
C GLN A 120 15.52 10.37 -7.63
N LEU A 121 16.38 10.63 -8.61
CA LEU A 121 17.81 10.45 -8.43
C LEU A 121 18.40 11.44 -7.40
N ALA A 122 17.83 12.63 -7.25
CA ALA A 122 18.21 13.65 -6.28
C ALA A 122 17.49 13.54 -4.93
N GLY A 123 16.68 12.51 -4.74
CA GLY A 123 15.89 12.29 -3.54
C GLY A 123 16.67 11.67 -2.38
N GLY A 124 15.93 11.11 -1.41
CA GLY A 124 16.54 10.51 -0.22
C GLY A 124 15.74 9.35 0.37
N ALA A 125 16.43 8.55 1.18
CA ALA A 125 15.85 7.43 1.89
C ALA A 125 15.25 7.87 3.24
N VAL A 126 14.03 7.40 3.55
CA VAL A 126 13.40 7.59 4.85
C VAL A 126 12.99 6.24 5.43
N PRO A 127 13.09 6.06 6.75
CA PRO A 127 12.53 4.87 7.41
C PRO A 127 11.02 4.97 7.47
N ILE A 128 10.34 3.84 7.33
CA ILE A 128 8.89 3.71 7.54
C ILE A 128 8.58 2.47 8.35
N ASP A 129 7.44 2.49 9.01
CA ASP A 129 6.87 1.31 9.62
C ASP A 129 6.36 0.36 8.52
N LEU A 130 6.36 -0.92 8.81
CA LEU A 130 5.72 -1.93 7.99
C LEU A 130 4.67 -2.66 8.82
N MET A 131 3.73 -3.30 8.17
CA MET A 131 2.79 -4.21 8.80
C MET A 131 3.22 -5.65 8.50
N GLN A 132 3.48 -6.44 9.54
CA GLN A 132 3.58 -7.89 9.41
C GLN A 132 2.16 -8.45 9.47
N THR A 133 1.74 -9.11 8.40
CA THR A 133 0.43 -9.77 8.34
C THR A 133 0.58 -11.25 8.04
N ASN A 134 -0.49 -12.02 8.23
CA ASN A 134 -0.51 -13.42 7.77
C ASN A 134 -0.67 -13.56 6.24
N LEU A 135 -0.82 -12.44 5.51
CA LEU A 135 -0.76 -12.38 4.04
C LEU A 135 0.62 -11.94 3.52
N GLY A 136 1.55 -11.58 4.40
CA GLY A 136 2.87 -11.06 4.07
C GLY A 136 3.13 -9.68 4.65
N LEU A 137 4.21 -9.03 4.21
CA LEU A 137 4.50 -7.65 4.55
C LEU A 137 3.61 -6.68 3.75
N SER A 138 3.16 -5.63 4.42
CA SER A 138 2.40 -4.54 3.81
C SER A 138 2.93 -3.20 4.29
N ALA A 139 3.02 -2.24 3.39
CA ALA A 139 3.48 -0.88 3.70
C ALA A 139 2.33 0.12 3.82
N THR A 140 1.16 -0.21 3.26
CA THR A 140 0.08 0.77 3.09
C THR A 140 -1.14 0.43 3.94
N ILE A 141 -1.94 -0.55 3.54
CA ILE A 141 -3.20 -0.87 4.22
C ILE A 141 -3.47 -2.38 4.17
N CYS A 142 -3.82 -2.94 5.33
CA CYS A 142 -4.46 -4.24 5.43
C CYS A 142 -5.96 -4.02 5.69
N ALA A 143 -6.82 -4.64 4.87
CA ALA A 143 -8.25 -4.48 5.00
C ALA A 143 -8.99 -5.82 4.98
N ALA A 144 -10.19 -5.85 5.56
CA ALA A 144 -11.04 -7.04 5.62
C ALA A 144 -12.51 -6.67 5.53
N GLY A 145 -13.29 -7.47 4.83
CA GLY A 145 -14.73 -7.27 4.66
C GLY A 145 -15.13 -6.89 3.25
N LEU A 146 -16.07 -5.94 3.07
CA LEU A 146 -16.69 -5.63 1.78
C LEU A 146 -15.67 -5.23 0.71
N ASP A 147 -14.73 -4.37 1.04
CA ASP A 147 -13.67 -3.88 0.14
C ASP A 147 -12.73 -5.01 -0.31
N ALA A 148 -12.27 -5.83 0.63
CA ALA A 148 -11.46 -7.01 0.32
C ALA A 148 -12.25 -8.03 -0.51
N GLN A 149 -13.55 -8.22 -0.26
CA GLN A 149 -14.43 -9.07 -1.07
C GLN A 149 -14.57 -8.54 -2.50
N VAL A 150 -14.71 -7.24 -2.67
CA VAL A 150 -14.74 -6.60 -4.00
C VAL A 150 -13.42 -6.85 -4.73
N ALA A 151 -12.27 -6.62 -4.08
CA ALA A 151 -10.97 -6.85 -4.68
C ALA A 151 -10.76 -8.32 -5.06
N TYR A 152 -11.13 -9.25 -4.18
CA TYR A 152 -11.06 -10.70 -4.39
C TYR A 152 -11.94 -11.19 -5.54
N GLY A 153 -13.08 -10.52 -5.78
CA GLY A 153 -14.01 -10.85 -6.86
C GLY A 153 -13.58 -10.37 -8.25
N ILE A 154 -12.73 -9.34 -8.36
CA ILE A 154 -12.32 -8.74 -9.65
C ILE A 154 -11.79 -9.76 -10.67
N PRO A 155 -10.89 -10.70 -10.33
CA PRO A 155 -10.34 -11.66 -11.29
C PRO A 155 -11.40 -12.53 -11.96
N LYS A 156 -12.52 -12.83 -11.27
CA LYS A 156 -13.67 -13.57 -11.83
C LYS A 156 -14.26 -12.84 -13.03
N PHE A 157 -14.47 -11.53 -12.91
CA PHE A 157 -15.08 -10.71 -13.96
C PHE A 157 -14.09 -10.37 -15.08
N ARG A 158 -12.80 -10.24 -14.80
CA ARG A 158 -11.76 -10.05 -15.83
C ARG A 158 -11.68 -11.19 -16.85
N ARG A 159 -12.16 -12.39 -16.50
CA ARG A 159 -12.21 -13.56 -17.41
C ARG A 159 -13.35 -13.46 -18.42
N ILE A 160 -14.30 -12.55 -18.23
CA ILE A 160 -15.44 -12.35 -19.14
C ILE A 160 -14.96 -11.49 -20.33
N PRO A 161 -15.13 -11.95 -21.59
CA PRO A 161 -14.80 -11.13 -22.75
C PRO A 161 -15.49 -9.77 -22.70
N LEU A 162 -14.80 -8.70 -23.10
CA LEU A 162 -15.25 -7.30 -23.10
C LEU A 162 -15.37 -6.64 -21.72
N CYS A 163 -15.17 -7.35 -20.60
CA CYS A 163 -15.13 -6.76 -19.27
C CYS A 163 -13.71 -6.24 -18.97
N GLY A 164 -13.42 -5.01 -19.36
CA GLY A 164 -12.16 -4.32 -18.97
C GLY A 164 -12.08 -4.04 -17.47
N GLY A 165 -10.93 -3.51 -17.01
CA GLY A 165 -10.64 -3.34 -15.57
C GLY A 165 -11.71 -2.59 -14.78
N GLU A 166 -12.24 -1.47 -15.30
CA GLU A 166 -13.26 -0.67 -14.62
C GLU A 166 -14.60 -1.40 -14.55
N VAL A 167 -14.99 -2.09 -15.63
CA VAL A 167 -16.24 -2.88 -15.68
C VAL A 167 -16.17 -4.06 -14.71
N SER A 168 -15.04 -4.76 -14.65
CA SER A 168 -14.83 -5.87 -13.72
C SER A 168 -14.92 -5.41 -12.26
N TYR A 169 -14.39 -4.23 -11.95
CA TYR A 169 -14.48 -3.62 -10.63
C TYR A 169 -15.93 -3.27 -10.26
N LEU A 170 -16.66 -2.63 -11.18
CA LEU A 170 -18.06 -2.28 -10.96
C LEU A 170 -18.95 -3.52 -10.77
N LEU A 171 -18.76 -4.56 -11.60
CA LEU A 171 -19.50 -5.82 -11.47
C LEU A 171 -19.22 -6.51 -10.13
N SER A 172 -17.96 -6.48 -9.66
CA SER A 172 -17.61 -7.02 -8.34
C SER A 172 -18.31 -6.24 -7.21
N ILE A 173 -18.35 -4.91 -7.29
CA ILE A 173 -19.12 -4.10 -6.32
C ILE A 173 -20.59 -4.50 -6.31
N VAL A 174 -21.23 -4.58 -7.50
CA VAL A 174 -22.65 -4.93 -7.60
C VAL A 174 -22.91 -6.33 -7.02
N GLU A 175 -22.08 -7.32 -7.36
CA GLU A 175 -22.18 -8.68 -6.78
C GLU A 175 -22.16 -8.65 -5.26
N GLN A 176 -21.16 -7.97 -4.67
CA GLN A 176 -21.02 -7.91 -3.22
C GLN A 176 -22.17 -7.12 -2.56
N LEU A 177 -22.66 -6.06 -3.19
CA LEU A 177 -23.80 -5.31 -2.69
C LEU A 177 -25.14 -6.07 -2.82
N CYS A 178 -25.29 -6.97 -3.78
CA CYS A 178 -26.47 -7.84 -3.89
C CYS A 178 -26.45 -9.00 -2.88
N GLY A 179 -25.28 -9.37 -2.39
CA GLY A 179 -25.09 -10.45 -1.42
C GLY A 179 -25.40 -10.07 0.03
N HIS A 180 -24.89 -10.87 0.96
CA HIS A 180 -24.96 -10.59 2.39
C HIS A 180 -23.94 -9.51 2.78
N ILE A 181 -24.43 -8.34 3.14
CA ILE A 181 -23.60 -7.20 3.51
C ILE A 181 -23.27 -7.25 5.00
N GLY A 182 -21.96 -7.27 5.29
CA GLY A 182 -21.41 -7.25 6.64
C GLY A 182 -21.66 -8.55 7.41
N ARG A 183 -20.91 -8.72 8.47
CA ARG A 183 -20.94 -9.90 9.34
C ARG A 183 -20.49 -9.57 10.76
N ARG A 184 -20.77 -10.45 11.70
CA ARG A 184 -20.22 -10.38 13.06
C ARG A 184 -18.75 -10.71 13.03
N VAL A 185 -17.92 -9.79 13.53
CA VAL A 185 -16.47 -9.94 13.61
C VAL A 185 -16.01 -9.69 15.04
N GLU A 186 -15.16 -10.54 15.54
CA GLU A 186 -14.46 -10.37 16.81
C GLU A 186 -13.09 -9.73 16.51
N TYR A 187 -12.78 -8.70 17.24
CA TYR A 187 -11.53 -7.96 17.20
C TYR A 187 -10.79 -8.13 18.52
N THR A 188 -9.48 -8.30 18.43
CA THR A 188 -8.56 -8.10 19.57
C THR A 188 -7.58 -7.01 19.14
N ILE A 189 -7.64 -5.87 19.79
CA ILE A 189 -6.81 -4.69 19.52
C ILE A 189 -5.98 -4.40 20.77
N ASP A 190 -4.66 -4.56 20.68
CA ASP A 190 -3.71 -4.39 21.79
C ASP A 190 -4.18 -5.10 23.09
N GLY A 191 -4.78 -6.29 22.95
CA GLY A 191 -5.25 -7.09 24.06
C GLY A 191 -6.72 -6.89 24.46
N GLU A 192 -7.37 -5.81 24.03
CA GLU A 192 -8.80 -5.59 24.23
C GLU A 192 -9.63 -6.37 23.20
N THR A 193 -10.54 -7.22 23.68
CA THR A 193 -11.39 -8.04 22.78
C THR A 193 -12.84 -7.58 22.82
N PHE A 194 -13.42 -7.37 21.65
CA PHE A 194 -14.84 -7.04 21.47
C PHE A 194 -15.37 -7.59 20.15
N ALA A 195 -16.69 -7.68 20.02
CA ALA A 195 -17.31 -8.13 18.77
C ALA A 195 -18.34 -7.11 18.27
N VAL A 196 -18.33 -6.87 16.96
CA VAL A 196 -19.22 -5.90 16.32
C VAL A 196 -19.74 -6.44 14.99
N ASP A 197 -20.98 -6.05 14.62
CA ASP A 197 -21.47 -6.27 13.26
C ASP A 197 -20.80 -5.25 12.35
N CYS A 198 -19.91 -5.75 11.49
CA CYS A 198 -18.97 -4.97 10.70
C CYS A 198 -19.27 -5.12 9.21
N LEU A 199 -19.20 -4.02 8.47
CA LEU A 199 -19.20 -3.98 7.00
C LEU A 199 -17.81 -4.28 6.47
N MET A 200 -16.82 -3.56 6.99
CA MET A 200 -15.41 -3.63 6.61
C MET A 200 -14.51 -3.05 7.71
N CYS A 201 -13.24 -3.40 7.66
CA CYS A 201 -12.21 -2.84 8.52
C CYS A 201 -10.99 -2.50 7.68
N ALA A 202 -10.45 -1.29 7.85
CA ALA A 202 -9.16 -0.88 7.30
C ALA A 202 -8.17 -0.63 8.43
N ILE A 203 -6.99 -1.25 8.34
CA ILE A 203 -5.86 -1.09 9.25
C ILE A 203 -4.78 -0.39 8.44
N CYS A 204 -4.54 0.87 8.77
CA CYS A 204 -3.81 1.80 7.93
C CYS A 204 -2.44 2.14 8.54
N ASN A 205 -1.39 1.93 7.75
CA ASN A 205 -0.06 2.49 7.92
C ASN A 205 0.14 3.67 6.94
N GLY A 206 -0.47 3.57 5.76
CA GLY A 206 -0.56 4.62 4.76
C GLY A 206 -1.97 5.19 4.64
N ARG A 207 -2.14 6.20 3.78
CA ARG A 207 -3.39 6.97 3.71
C ARG A 207 -4.42 6.41 2.75
N THR A 208 -3.99 5.78 1.65
CA THR A 208 -4.88 5.40 0.55
C THR A 208 -4.67 3.95 0.12
N TYR A 209 -5.72 3.36 -0.45
CA TYR A 209 -5.71 2.04 -1.08
C TYR A 209 -6.78 1.95 -2.17
N GLY A 210 -6.80 0.84 -2.90
CA GLY A 210 -7.86 0.54 -3.87
C GLY A 210 -8.00 1.56 -5.00
N GLY A 211 -6.92 2.23 -5.38
CA GLY A 211 -6.92 3.25 -6.44
C GLY A 211 -7.40 4.63 -5.97
N GLY A 212 -7.14 4.99 -4.72
CA GLY A 212 -7.35 6.33 -4.19
C GLY A 212 -8.48 6.47 -3.16
N PHE A 213 -8.91 5.38 -2.51
CA PHE A 213 -9.75 5.48 -1.33
C PHE A 213 -8.91 5.91 -0.13
N CYS A 214 -9.21 7.05 0.46
CA CYS A 214 -8.48 7.63 1.58
C CYS A 214 -9.01 7.08 2.92
N ALA A 215 -8.62 5.84 3.26
CA ALA A 215 -9.11 5.15 4.45
C ALA A 215 -8.47 5.67 5.75
N GLY A 216 -7.18 6.02 5.72
CA GLY A 216 -6.44 6.59 6.84
C GLY A 216 -6.00 8.02 6.53
N PRO A 217 -6.89 9.04 6.60
CA PRO A 217 -6.58 10.39 6.11
C PRO A 217 -5.36 11.04 6.75
N GLU A 218 -5.09 10.72 8.00
CA GLU A 218 -4.00 11.29 8.78
C GLU A 218 -2.97 10.23 9.21
N ALA A 219 -3.02 9.03 8.62
CA ALA A 219 -2.07 7.96 8.90
C ALA A 219 -0.62 8.42 8.59
N GLN A 220 0.26 8.12 9.52
CA GLN A 220 1.69 8.46 9.45
C GLN A 220 2.50 7.14 9.43
N PRO A 221 3.24 6.87 8.35
CA PRO A 221 3.88 5.58 8.18
C PRO A 221 5.18 5.40 8.98
N ASP A 222 5.41 6.21 10.02
CA ASP A 222 6.66 6.23 10.78
C ASP A 222 6.49 6.67 12.24
N ASP A 223 5.26 6.52 12.78
CA ASP A 223 4.93 6.87 14.15
C ASP A 223 4.74 5.65 15.08
N SER A 224 5.02 4.45 14.54
CA SER A 224 4.90 3.15 15.22
C SER A 224 3.47 2.79 15.64
N TRP A 225 2.48 3.33 14.97
CA TRP A 225 1.06 3.07 15.19
C TRP A 225 0.33 2.76 13.90
N LEU A 226 -0.76 2.04 14.04
CA LEU A 226 -1.71 1.75 12.96
C LEU A 226 -3.04 2.45 13.26
N ASP A 227 -3.61 3.09 12.26
CA ASP A 227 -4.94 3.68 12.34
C ASP A 227 -5.99 2.65 11.92
N VAL A 228 -6.84 2.24 12.85
CA VAL A 228 -7.83 1.18 12.66
C VAL A 228 -9.21 1.79 12.51
N PHE A 229 -9.80 1.67 11.31
CA PHE A 229 -11.15 2.13 11.02
C PHE A 229 -12.07 0.92 10.79
N ILE A 230 -13.02 0.71 11.70
CA ILE A 230 -14.04 -0.34 11.59
C ILE A 230 -15.34 0.33 11.17
N VAL A 231 -15.86 -0.03 10.01
CA VAL A 231 -17.15 0.45 9.53
C VAL A 231 -18.24 -0.50 10.01
N ARG A 232 -19.18 0.00 10.80
CA ARG A 232 -20.31 -0.79 11.31
C ARG A 232 -21.18 -1.27 10.15
N LYS A 233 -21.85 -2.40 10.34
CA LYS A 233 -22.86 -2.88 9.39
C LYS A 233 -23.97 -1.86 9.25
N VAL A 234 -24.24 -1.45 8.01
CA VAL A 234 -25.26 -0.49 7.64
C VAL A 234 -26.04 -0.96 6.42
N GLY A 235 -27.21 -0.37 6.16
CA GLY A 235 -27.98 -0.66 4.96
C GLY A 235 -27.35 -0.10 3.67
N ARG A 236 -27.72 -0.66 2.52
CA ARG A 236 -27.17 -0.31 1.19
C ARG A 236 -27.26 1.17 0.84
N LEU A 237 -28.37 1.82 1.18
CA LEU A 237 -28.55 3.27 0.94
C LEU A 237 -27.57 4.10 1.79
N THR A 238 -27.28 3.66 3.01
CA THR A 238 -26.29 4.30 3.89
C THR A 238 -24.89 4.10 3.35
N ILE A 239 -24.56 2.93 2.81
CA ILE A 239 -23.25 2.69 2.14
C ILE A 239 -23.05 3.71 1.03
N ALA A 240 -24.04 3.92 0.16
CA ALA A 240 -23.94 4.88 -0.94
C ALA A 240 -23.69 6.33 -0.43
N LYS A 241 -24.34 6.72 0.69
CA LYS A 241 -24.12 8.03 1.32
C LYS A 241 -22.70 8.15 1.92
N LEU A 242 -22.20 7.10 2.57
CA LEU A 242 -20.90 7.09 3.22
C LEU A 242 -19.74 6.98 2.24
N LEU A 243 -19.97 6.41 1.04
CA LEU A 243 -18.93 6.12 0.06
C LEU A 243 -18.08 7.35 -0.30
N SER A 244 -18.75 8.47 -0.60
CA SER A 244 -18.04 9.73 -0.91
C SER A 244 -17.27 10.29 0.27
N MET A 245 -17.81 10.18 1.48
CA MET A 245 -17.13 10.60 2.71
C MET A 245 -15.87 9.77 2.92
N TYR A 246 -15.98 8.45 2.84
CA TYR A 246 -14.89 7.51 3.04
C TYR A 246 -13.82 7.63 1.94
N LYS A 247 -14.25 7.66 0.67
CA LYS A 247 -13.33 7.79 -0.47
C LYS A 247 -12.43 9.03 -0.37
N ASN A 248 -12.99 10.14 0.10
CA ASN A 248 -12.28 11.42 0.18
C ASN A 248 -11.67 11.69 1.57
N GLY A 249 -11.64 10.71 2.47
CA GLY A 249 -11.05 10.85 3.81
C GLY A 249 -11.79 11.80 4.76
N ARG A 250 -13.03 12.23 4.39
CA ARG A 250 -13.78 13.24 5.19
C ARG A 250 -14.46 12.66 6.44
N HIS A 251 -14.24 11.39 6.74
CA HIS A 251 -14.76 10.74 7.96
C HIS A 251 -13.88 10.98 9.19
N PHE A 252 -12.65 11.45 8.99
CA PHE A 252 -11.66 11.64 10.05
C PHE A 252 -10.92 12.97 9.88
N GLN A 253 -10.75 13.73 10.96
CA GLN A 253 -10.11 15.03 10.91
C GLN A 253 -9.61 15.43 12.31
N ASN A 254 -8.43 16.04 12.39
CA ASN A 254 -7.81 16.49 13.64
C ASN A 254 -7.73 15.35 14.69
N GLY A 255 -7.27 14.18 14.29
CA GLY A 255 -7.07 13.01 15.15
C GLY A 255 -8.35 12.32 15.62
N GLN A 256 -9.52 12.62 15.05
CA GLN A 256 -10.80 12.07 15.50
C GLN A 256 -11.84 11.90 14.37
N LEU A 257 -12.80 11.02 14.62
CA LEU A 257 -13.97 10.90 13.73
C LEU A 257 -14.79 12.17 13.76
N VAL A 258 -15.18 12.68 12.59
CA VAL A 258 -16.14 13.79 12.50
C VAL A 258 -17.51 13.33 13.02
N GLU A 259 -18.32 14.27 13.54
CA GLU A 259 -19.62 13.96 14.14
C GLU A 259 -20.53 13.11 13.24
N ALA A 260 -20.55 13.43 11.94
CA ALA A 260 -21.34 12.67 10.95
C ALA A 260 -20.86 11.23 10.74
N ALA A 261 -19.62 10.91 11.09
CA ALA A 261 -19.04 9.56 10.94
C ALA A 261 -19.19 8.71 12.21
N LYS A 262 -19.24 9.32 13.41
CA LYS A 262 -19.28 8.60 14.69
C LYS A 262 -20.34 7.51 14.80
N PRO A 263 -21.58 7.63 14.27
CA PRO A 263 -22.55 6.54 14.33
C PRO A 263 -22.15 5.30 13.52
N TYR A 264 -21.30 5.46 12.52
CA TYR A 264 -21.00 4.44 11.52
C TYR A 264 -19.61 3.86 11.64
N PHE A 265 -18.66 4.57 12.27
CA PHE A 265 -17.27 4.17 12.39
C PHE A 265 -16.87 3.95 13.86
N ILE A 266 -15.94 3.03 14.05
CA ILE A 266 -15.14 2.90 15.26
C ILE A 266 -13.70 3.20 14.83
N TYR A 267 -13.02 4.07 15.56
CA TYR A 267 -11.61 4.36 15.35
C TYR A 267 -10.80 3.94 16.56
N ARG A 268 -9.64 3.34 16.32
CA ARG A 268 -8.61 3.03 17.32
C ARG A 268 -7.23 3.25 16.72
N ARG A 269 -6.29 3.63 17.52
CA ARG A 269 -4.85 3.46 17.23
C ARG A 269 -4.39 2.16 17.86
N ALA A 270 -3.52 1.41 17.19
CA ALA A 270 -3.09 0.10 17.66
C ALA A 270 -1.68 -0.24 17.19
N LYS A 271 -1.01 -1.13 17.93
CA LYS A 271 0.23 -1.78 17.50
C LYS A 271 -0.02 -3.19 16.96
N ALA A 272 -1.05 -3.85 17.46
CA ALA A 272 -1.42 -5.19 17.04
C ALA A 272 -2.94 -5.32 16.92
N VAL A 273 -3.40 -5.88 15.81
CA VAL A 273 -4.81 -6.13 15.53
C VAL A 273 -4.99 -7.57 15.08
N THR A 274 -5.93 -8.23 15.71
CA THR A 274 -6.40 -9.55 15.27
C THR A 274 -7.90 -9.47 15.03
N LEU A 275 -8.38 -10.04 13.94
CA LEU A 275 -9.80 -10.13 13.67
C LEU A 275 -10.17 -11.51 13.12
N ARG A 276 -11.35 -12.02 13.52
CA ARG A 276 -11.91 -13.28 13.04
C ARG A 276 -13.42 -13.22 12.89
N ALA A 277 -13.96 -14.07 12.01
CA ALA A 277 -15.39 -14.21 11.90
C ALA A 277 -15.97 -14.79 13.20
N ALA A 278 -17.09 -14.22 13.66
CA ALA A 278 -17.81 -14.65 14.86
C ALA A 278 -19.27 -15.05 14.55
N ASP A 279 -19.57 -15.38 13.29
CA ASP A 279 -20.91 -15.71 12.82
C ASP A 279 -21.03 -17.10 12.16
N GLY A 280 -19.98 -17.90 12.21
CA GLY A 280 -19.96 -19.26 11.66
C GLY A 280 -20.02 -19.36 10.12
N ARG A 281 -19.93 -18.26 9.39
CA ARG A 281 -20.04 -18.24 7.91
C ARG A 281 -18.71 -18.50 7.19
N GLY A 282 -17.72 -19.15 7.85
CA GLY A 282 -16.41 -19.43 7.27
C GLY A 282 -15.45 -18.23 7.28
N PRO A 283 -14.35 -18.30 6.53
CA PRO A 283 -13.25 -17.34 6.60
C PRO A 283 -13.66 -15.91 6.23
N ILE A 284 -12.85 -14.95 6.65
CA ILE A 284 -12.95 -13.54 6.23
C ILE A 284 -12.06 -13.36 4.99
N ILE A 285 -12.55 -12.66 3.99
CA ILE A 285 -11.68 -12.19 2.92
C ILE A 285 -10.92 -10.97 3.43
N ALA A 286 -9.59 -11.03 3.34
CA ALA A 286 -8.69 -9.94 3.69
C ALA A 286 -7.79 -9.59 2.51
N THR A 287 -7.26 -8.39 2.53
CA THR A 287 -6.27 -7.90 1.57
C THR A 287 -5.15 -7.16 2.29
N ALA A 288 -3.92 -7.30 1.80
CA ALA A 288 -2.76 -6.53 2.24
C ALA A 288 -2.03 -6.04 0.99
N ASP A 289 -1.97 -4.72 0.77
CA ASP A 289 -1.41 -4.06 -0.41
C ASP A 289 -1.82 -4.70 -1.75
N GLY A 290 -3.09 -5.16 -1.84
CA GLY A 290 -3.68 -5.75 -3.05
C GLY A 290 -3.61 -7.28 -3.13
N GLU A 291 -2.85 -7.95 -2.30
CA GLU A 291 -2.88 -9.41 -2.17
C GLU A 291 -4.10 -9.82 -1.35
N CYS A 292 -4.97 -10.65 -1.93
CA CYS A 292 -6.25 -11.02 -1.34
C CYS A 292 -6.34 -12.52 -1.06
N ALA A 293 -6.78 -12.91 0.13
CA ALA A 293 -7.06 -14.32 0.46
C ALA A 293 -8.16 -14.48 1.50
N PRO A 294 -8.83 -15.66 1.52
CA PRO A 294 -9.67 -16.07 2.64
C PRO A 294 -8.80 -16.44 3.86
N CYS A 295 -9.12 -15.88 5.02
CA CYS A 295 -8.41 -16.07 6.28
C CYS A 295 -9.36 -16.50 7.39
N GLU A 296 -9.03 -17.54 8.16
CA GLU A 296 -9.74 -17.88 9.39
C GLU A 296 -9.56 -16.79 10.45
N GLN A 297 -8.37 -16.20 10.45
CA GLN A 297 -7.98 -15.08 11.29
C GLN A 297 -7.06 -14.16 10.52
N VAL A 298 -7.27 -12.86 10.62
CA VAL A 298 -6.34 -11.83 10.11
C VAL A 298 -5.55 -11.28 11.29
N ARG A 299 -4.24 -11.30 11.17
CA ARG A 299 -3.31 -10.71 12.16
C ARG A 299 -2.51 -9.62 11.48
N VAL A 300 -2.39 -8.50 12.14
CA VAL A 300 -1.59 -7.35 11.69
C VAL A 300 -0.85 -6.81 12.89
N GLU A 301 0.46 -6.64 12.74
CA GLU A 301 1.33 -6.09 13.78
C GLU A 301 2.27 -5.07 13.14
N VAL A 302 2.39 -3.90 13.75
CA VAL A 302 3.34 -2.89 13.28
C VAL A 302 4.78 -3.36 13.53
N GLN A 303 5.63 -3.17 12.53
CA GLN A 303 7.08 -3.35 12.61
C GLN A 303 7.71 -1.96 12.52
N PRO A 304 8.06 -1.35 13.65
CA PRO A 304 8.51 0.04 13.68
C PRO A 304 9.78 0.25 12.86
N LEU A 305 9.74 1.21 11.95
CA LEU A 305 10.84 1.67 11.10
C LEU A 305 11.58 0.52 10.36
N ALA A 306 10.87 -0.58 10.11
CA ALA A 306 11.43 -1.81 9.54
C ALA A 306 11.62 -1.73 8.02
N GLY A 307 11.00 -0.76 7.35
CA GLY A 307 11.16 -0.47 5.93
C GLY A 307 12.00 0.77 5.67
N ARG A 308 12.63 0.83 4.51
CA ARG A 308 13.27 2.06 4.03
C ARG A 308 12.75 2.35 2.63
N VAL A 309 12.19 3.53 2.44
CA VAL A 309 11.67 3.94 1.14
C VAL A 309 12.45 5.13 0.62
N TRP A 310 12.60 5.19 -0.70
CA TRP A 310 13.24 6.30 -1.37
C TRP A 310 12.17 7.24 -1.92
N LEU A 311 12.26 8.51 -1.53
CA LEU A 311 11.32 9.56 -1.93
C LEU A 311 12.01 10.51 -2.92
N PRO A 312 11.29 11.01 -3.96
CA PRO A 312 11.81 12.07 -4.81
C PRO A 312 12.06 13.34 -4.00
N LYS A 313 12.97 14.18 -4.48
CA LYS A 313 13.54 15.32 -3.74
C LYS A 313 12.49 16.17 -2.99
N ALA A 314 11.43 16.59 -3.63
CA ALA A 314 10.41 17.44 -3.00
C ALA A 314 9.65 16.69 -1.88
N ALA A 315 9.26 15.43 -2.13
CA ALA A 315 8.60 14.60 -1.13
C ALA A 315 9.51 14.30 0.07
N TYR A 316 10.80 14.05 -0.18
CA TYR A 316 11.79 13.84 0.86
C TYR A 316 11.93 15.07 1.77
N HIS A 317 12.06 16.27 1.20
CA HIS A 317 12.17 17.50 2.00
C HIS A 317 10.93 17.75 2.84
N ARG A 318 9.72 17.61 2.25
CA ARG A 318 8.46 17.75 3.01
C ARG A 318 8.38 16.78 4.19
N PHE A 319 8.76 15.52 3.97
CA PHE A 319 8.72 14.50 5.02
C PHE A 319 9.69 14.81 6.16
N VAL A 320 10.92 15.24 5.85
CA VAL A 320 11.94 15.59 6.85
C VAL A 320 11.57 16.86 7.61
N GLU A 321 11.06 17.88 6.92
CA GLU A 321 10.62 19.14 7.54
C GLU A 321 9.48 18.94 8.52
N GLN A 322 8.47 18.11 8.16
CA GLN A 322 7.36 17.77 9.05
C GLN A 322 7.83 17.10 10.34
N LYS A 323 8.83 16.21 10.26
CA LYS A 323 9.42 15.58 11.45
C LYS A 323 10.18 16.55 12.34
N THR A 324 10.92 17.47 11.75
CA THR A 324 11.68 18.47 12.50
C THR A 324 10.73 19.39 13.25
N ALA A 325 9.61 19.79 12.64
CA ALA A 325 8.57 20.59 13.27
C ALA A 325 7.89 19.84 14.44
N ALA A 326 7.50 18.58 14.23
CA ALA A 326 6.86 17.76 15.27
C ALA A 326 7.77 17.41 16.45
N SER A 327 9.10 17.45 16.27
CA SER A 327 10.08 17.22 17.35
C SER A 327 10.40 18.47 18.15
N ALA A 328 9.95 19.64 17.70
CA ALA A 328 10.18 20.94 18.33
C ALA A 328 8.98 21.42 19.19
N GLU A 329 7.84 20.75 19.11
CA GLU A 329 6.65 20.89 19.95
C GLU A 329 6.66 19.87 21.10
#